data_637a9e061ba7be888e771473e0beacb0
#
_entry.id   637a9e061ba7be888e771473e0beacb0
#
_cell.length_a   1.000
_cell.length_b   1.000
_cell.length_c   1.000
_cell.angle_alpha   90.00
_cell.angle_beta   90.00
_cell.angle_gamma   90.00
#
_symmetry.space_group_name_H-M   'P 1'
#
loop_
_entity.id
_entity.type
_entity.pdbx_description
1 polymer ?
#
loop_
_entity_poly.entity_id
_entity_poly.type
_entity_poly.pdbx_seq_one_letter_code
_entity_poly.pdbx_strand_id
1 'polypeptide(L)'
;MKDFIDIDEYMKLSREYRRSHLKLDDPCIEIGGDSRVFRGLLAHTLGTTIGGRACYVCHACNNPKCSNPNHLYWGTPTDNVIDQKESGTWKSGYQKLIDKYGLEKTQAFIKKGAVAGGKSGGGSNALNEEELKTWDSEIKKIDVQKYGWVGKLSEAMQCSHTHVRRIVRKYFPGIKTYERKS
;
A
#
# COMPACT_ATOMS: atom_id res chain seq x y z
N MET A 1 -2.09 -40.17 0.13
CA MET A 1 -2.41 -38.72 0.07
C MET A 1 -1.13 -37.99 -0.36
N LYS A 2 -1.20 -37.06 -1.31
CA LYS A 2 -0.03 -36.20 -1.56
C LYS A 2 0.11 -35.26 -0.36
N ASP A 3 1.24 -35.31 0.33
CA ASP A 3 1.54 -34.36 1.39
C ASP A 3 1.77 -33.01 0.72
N PHE A 4 0.89 -32.05 1.00
CA PHE A 4 1.06 -30.68 0.51
C PHE A 4 2.12 -29.97 1.37
N ILE A 5 3.04 -29.27 0.71
CA ILE A 5 4.02 -28.41 1.37
C ILE A 5 3.29 -27.19 1.90
N ASP A 6 3.56 -26.81 3.14
CA ASP A 6 3.03 -25.57 3.71
C ASP A 6 3.55 -24.37 2.91
N ILE A 7 2.63 -23.43 2.57
CA ILE A 7 2.98 -22.28 1.74
C ILE A 7 4.02 -21.37 2.39
N ASP A 8 3.99 -21.23 3.71
CA ASP A 8 4.94 -20.36 4.42
C ASP A 8 6.36 -20.97 4.38
N GLU A 9 6.48 -22.31 4.41
CA GLU A 9 7.75 -22.99 4.17
C GLU A 9 8.20 -22.86 2.71
N TYR A 10 7.28 -23.02 1.75
CA TYR A 10 7.59 -22.83 0.33
C TYR A 10 8.07 -21.42 0.02
N MET A 11 7.49 -20.40 0.67
CA MET A 11 7.87 -18.99 0.48
C MET A 11 9.24 -18.63 1.05
N LYS A 12 9.84 -19.46 1.92
CA LYS A 12 11.21 -19.29 2.38
C LYS A 12 12.26 -19.66 1.32
N LEU A 13 11.87 -20.42 0.31
CA LEU A 13 12.74 -20.77 -0.81
C LEU A 13 13.08 -19.53 -1.65
N SER A 14 14.23 -19.55 -2.34
CA SER A 14 14.63 -18.42 -3.18
C SER A 14 13.63 -18.16 -4.32
N ARG A 15 13.62 -16.93 -4.86
CA ARG A 15 12.78 -16.58 -6.02
C ARG A 15 13.09 -17.50 -7.21
N GLU A 16 14.36 -17.78 -7.45
CA GLU A 16 14.82 -18.65 -8.53
C GLU A 16 14.26 -20.06 -8.39
N TYR A 17 14.31 -20.63 -7.18
CA TYR A 17 13.72 -21.94 -6.91
C TYR A 17 12.21 -21.95 -7.15
N ARG A 18 11.49 -20.95 -6.63
CA ARG A 18 10.04 -20.83 -6.82
C ARG A 18 9.62 -20.65 -8.29
N ARG A 19 10.55 -20.24 -9.14
CA ARG A 19 10.37 -20.07 -10.59
C ARG A 19 10.93 -21.23 -11.42
N SER A 20 11.59 -22.22 -10.83
CA SER A 20 12.30 -23.29 -11.55
C SER A 20 11.40 -24.19 -12.40
N HIS A 21 10.10 -24.25 -12.11
CA HIS A 21 9.11 -25.03 -12.86
C HIS A 21 8.55 -24.27 -14.08
N LEU A 22 8.85 -22.96 -14.23
CA LEU A 22 8.27 -22.13 -15.29
C LEU A 22 8.75 -22.59 -16.68
N LYS A 23 7.81 -22.57 -17.65
CA LYS A 23 8.05 -22.85 -19.06
C LYS A 23 7.40 -21.72 -19.87
N LEU A 24 8.10 -20.62 -20.01
CA LEU A 24 7.54 -19.39 -20.62
C LEU A 24 7.37 -19.51 -22.15
N ASP A 25 7.96 -20.52 -22.77
CA ASP A 25 7.78 -20.83 -24.18
C ASP A 25 6.41 -21.50 -24.48
N ASP A 26 5.77 -22.03 -23.44
CA ASP A 26 4.42 -22.58 -23.57
C ASP A 26 3.42 -21.45 -23.89
N PRO A 27 2.32 -21.71 -24.64
CA PRO A 27 1.33 -20.69 -24.90
C PRO A 27 0.58 -20.26 -23.63
N CYS A 28 0.22 -18.99 -23.56
CA CYS A 28 -0.70 -18.51 -22.52
C CYS A 28 -2.07 -19.18 -22.67
N ILE A 29 -2.67 -19.58 -21.57
CA ILE A 29 -4.01 -20.14 -21.51
C ILE A 29 -4.91 -19.12 -20.82
N GLU A 30 -5.94 -18.62 -21.49
CA GLU A 30 -6.89 -17.65 -20.94
C GLU A 30 -8.24 -18.33 -20.72
N ILE A 31 -8.45 -18.94 -19.56
CA ILE A 31 -9.73 -19.58 -19.21
C ILE A 31 -10.71 -18.55 -18.61
N GLY A 32 -10.20 -17.39 -18.21
CA GLY A 32 -10.91 -16.45 -17.36
C GLY A 32 -10.97 -16.96 -15.92
N GLY A 33 -11.02 -16.07 -14.98
CA GLY A 33 -11.11 -16.43 -13.57
C GLY A 33 -10.67 -15.28 -12.66
N ASP A 34 -11.06 -15.41 -11.41
CA ASP A 34 -10.57 -14.52 -10.37
C ASP A 34 -9.28 -15.06 -9.73
N SER A 35 -8.72 -14.29 -8.84
CA SER A 35 -7.49 -14.64 -8.13
C SER A 35 -7.58 -15.93 -7.32
N ARG A 36 -8.79 -16.40 -6.98
CA ARG A 36 -9.02 -17.67 -6.25
C ARG A 36 -8.77 -18.85 -7.14
N VAL A 37 -9.22 -18.77 -8.41
CA VAL A 37 -8.98 -19.81 -9.42
C VAL A 37 -7.49 -19.99 -9.63
N PHE A 38 -6.74 -18.91 -9.83
CA PHE A 38 -5.29 -18.97 -10.02
C PHE A 38 -4.56 -19.53 -8.80
N ARG A 39 -4.98 -19.17 -7.59
CA ARG A 39 -4.42 -19.70 -6.34
C ARG A 39 -4.66 -21.19 -6.20
N GLY A 40 -5.89 -21.66 -6.45
CA GLY A 40 -6.22 -23.08 -6.38
C GLY A 40 -5.45 -23.90 -7.40
N LEU A 41 -5.37 -23.42 -8.64
CA LEU A 41 -4.63 -24.07 -9.72
C LEU A 41 -3.15 -24.21 -9.39
N LEU A 42 -2.53 -23.12 -8.95
CA LEU A 42 -1.09 -23.10 -8.63
C LEU A 42 -0.79 -23.98 -7.41
N ALA A 43 -1.59 -23.93 -6.36
CA ALA A 43 -1.43 -24.78 -5.18
C ALA A 43 -1.51 -26.26 -5.54
N HIS A 44 -2.49 -26.64 -6.36
CA HIS A 44 -2.62 -28.02 -6.83
C HIS A 44 -1.42 -28.47 -7.67
N THR A 45 -0.96 -27.61 -8.58
CA THR A 45 0.16 -27.92 -9.49
C THR A 45 1.46 -28.08 -8.74
N LEU A 46 1.74 -27.20 -7.79
CA LEU A 46 2.99 -27.23 -7.01
C LEU A 46 2.93 -28.14 -5.78
N GLY A 47 1.76 -28.71 -5.45
CA GLY A 47 1.59 -29.49 -4.23
C GLY A 47 1.78 -28.66 -2.96
N THR A 48 1.33 -27.39 -2.96
CA THR A 48 1.41 -26.49 -1.80
C THR A 48 0.02 -26.24 -1.20
N THR A 49 -0.04 -25.76 0.04
CA THR A 49 -1.27 -25.18 0.57
C THR A 49 -1.57 -23.85 -0.14
N ILE A 50 -2.82 -23.36 -0.05
CA ILE A 50 -3.21 -22.11 -0.71
C ILE A 50 -2.63 -20.91 0.09
N GLY A 51 -1.88 -20.07 -0.59
CA GLY A 51 -1.28 -18.88 0.01
C GLY A 51 -2.30 -17.87 0.55
N GLY A 52 -1.98 -17.29 1.70
CA GLY A 52 -2.71 -16.20 2.32
C GLY A 52 -2.52 -14.85 1.60
N ARG A 53 -2.91 -13.74 2.25
CA ARG A 53 -2.81 -12.39 1.67
C ARG A 53 -1.37 -11.94 1.37
N ALA A 54 -0.38 -12.50 2.07
CA ALA A 54 1.03 -12.18 1.86
C ALA A 54 1.66 -12.86 0.64
N CYS A 55 1.01 -13.93 0.13
CA CYS A 55 1.48 -14.67 -1.02
C CYS A 55 0.70 -14.27 -2.27
N TYR A 56 1.41 -13.86 -3.30
CA TYR A 56 0.84 -13.44 -4.58
C TYR A 56 1.01 -14.55 -5.61
N VAL A 57 0.02 -14.73 -6.47
CA VAL A 57 0.22 -15.45 -7.72
C VAL A 57 0.81 -14.47 -8.72
N CYS A 58 2.07 -14.64 -9.05
CA CYS A 58 2.78 -13.82 -10.02
C CYS A 58 2.71 -14.47 -11.40
N HIS A 59 2.46 -13.65 -12.42
CA HIS A 59 2.42 -14.05 -13.83
C HIS A 59 3.77 -13.74 -14.47
N ALA A 60 4.65 -14.72 -14.57
CA ALA A 60 5.98 -14.53 -15.16
C ALA A 60 5.91 -14.17 -16.65
N CYS A 61 4.82 -14.47 -17.33
CA CYS A 61 4.54 -14.06 -18.72
C CYS A 61 3.96 -12.63 -18.84
N ASN A 62 3.75 -11.93 -17.72
CA ASN A 62 3.12 -10.60 -17.65
C ASN A 62 1.70 -10.48 -18.23
N ASN A 63 1.05 -11.58 -18.54
CA ASN A 63 -0.37 -11.60 -18.94
C ASN A 63 -1.23 -11.87 -17.70
N PRO A 64 -1.97 -10.89 -17.14
CA PRO A 64 -2.78 -11.07 -15.94
C PRO A 64 -3.99 -11.99 -16.13
N LYS A 65 -4.33 -12.35 -17.37
CA LYS A 65 -5.40 -13.30 -17.70
C LYS A 65 -4.91 -14.72 -17.89
N CYS A 66 -3.59 -14.93 -17.89
CA CYS A 66 -3.02 -16.24 -18.12
C CYS A 66 -3.27 -17.16 -16.92
N SER A 67 -3.87 -18.30 -17.16
CA SER A 67 -4.10 -19.39 -16.20
C SER A 67 -3.18 -20.58 -16.42
N ASN A 68 -2.19 -20.50 -17.32
CA ASN A 68 -1.22 -21.56 -17.51
C ASN A 68 -0.36 -21.72 -16.26
N PRO A 69 -0.38 -22.86 -15.54
CA PRO A 69 0.38 -23.06 -14.31
C PRO A 69 1.91 -22.98 -14.54
N ASN A 70 2.38 -23.27 -15.76
CA ASN A 70 3.78 -23.12 -16.14
C ASN A 70 4.21 -21.66 -16.28
N HIS A 71 3.29 -20.69 -16.18
CA HIS A 71 3.53 -19.25 -16.20
C HIS A 71 3.29 -18.58 -14.85
N LEU A 72 2.78 -19.35 -13.86
CA LEU A 72 2.38 -18.85 -12.55
C LEU A 72 3.37 -19.35 -11.48
N TYR A 73 3.66 -18.51 -10.51
CA TYR A 73 4.42 -18.92 -9.33
C TYR A 73 4.00 -18.16 -8.07
N TRP A 74 4.27 -18.74 -6.90
CA TRP A 74 4.08 -18.05 -5.64
C TRP A 74 5.18 -17.02 -5.44
N GLY A 75 4.81 -15.76 -5.30
CA GLY A 75 5.73 -14.65 -5.12
C GLY A 75 5.28 -13.65 -4.08
N THR A 76 6.15 -12.71 -3.80
CA THR A 76 5.91 -11.53 -2.98
C THR A 76 5.50 -10.34 -3.85
N PRO A 77 4.96 -9.23 -3.28
CA PRO A 77 4.79 -7.97 -4.02
C PRO A 77 6.09 -7.48 -4.67
N THR A 78 7.22 -7.72 -4.01
CA THR A 78 8.55 -7.36 -4.54
C THR A 78 8.90 -8.19 -5.77
N ASP A 79 8.66 -9.50 -5.74
CA ASP A 79 8.89 -10.37 -6.89
C ASP A 79 8.09 -9.91 -8.10
N ASN A 80 6.81 -9.56 -7.91
CA ASN A 80 5.97 -9.05 -8.98
C ASN A 80 6.48 -7.73 -9.58
N VAL A 81 7.05 -6.84 -8.76
CA VAL A 81 7.68 -5.61 -9.25
C VAL A 81 8.97 -5.92 -10.02
N ILE A 82 9.76 -6.90 -9.56
CA ILE A 82 10.98 -7.33 -10.24
C ILE A 82 10.62 -7.89 -11.63
N ASP A 83 9.62 -8.79 -11.72
CA ASP A 83 9.15 -9.34 -13.01
C ASP A 83 8.73 -8.24 -13.98
N GLN A 84 7.95 -7.25 -13.50
CA GLN A 84 7.53 -6.11 -14.32
C GLN A 84 8.72 -5.27 -14.81
N LYS A 85 9.78 -5.12 -14.00
CA LYS A 85 11.00 -4.41 -14.42
C LYS A 85 11.80 -5.21 -15.43
N GLU A 86 11.98 -6.50 -15.19
CA GLU A 86 12.70 -7.42 -16.10
C GLU A 86 12.05 -7.49 -17.48
N SER A 87 10.71 -7.43 -17.54
CA SER A 87 9.95 -7.43 -18.78
C SER A 87 9.76 -6.04 -19.42
N GLY A 88 10.24 -4.97 -18.78
CA GLY A 88 10.04 -3.60 -19.26
C GLY A 88 8.60 -3.07 -19.13
N THR A 89 7.70 -3.82 -18.50
CA THR A 89 6.29 -3.41 -18.33
C THR A 89 6.04 -2.54 -17.09
N TRP A 90 7.06 -2.41 -16.24
CA TRP A 90 6.95 -1.61 -15.03
C TRP A 90 6.78 -0.12 -15.34
N LYS A 91 5.77 0.47 -14.73
CA LYS A 91 5.52 1.91 -14.82
C LYS A 91 5.47 2.52 -13.42
N SER A 92 6.15 3.63 -13.23
CA SER A 92 6.05 4.44 -12.01
C SER A 92 4.60 4.91 -11.80
N GLY A 93 4.25 5.26 -10.55
CA GLY A 93 2.95 5.87 -10.28
C GLY A 93 2.69 7.13 -11.13
N TYR A 94 3.74 7.93 -11.34
CA TYR A 94 3.68 9.10 -12.19
C TYR A 94 3.37 8.75 -13.66
N GLN A 95 4.04 7.75 -14.22
CA GLN A 95 3.79 7.29 -15.59
C GLN A 95 2.37 6.74 -15.76
N LYS A 96 1.88 5.98 -14.77
CA LYS A 96 0.49 5.48 -14.78
C LYS A 96 -0.54 6.62 -14.78
N LEU A 97 -0.25 7.72 -14.08
CA LEU A 97 -1.10 8.92 -14.09
C LEU A 97 -1.06 9.62 -15.45
N ILE A 98 0.14 9.74 -16.06
CA ILE A 98 0.28 10.32 -17.40
C ILE A 98 -0.51 9.50 -18.43
N ASP A 99 -0.35 8.18 -18.41
CA ASP A 99 -1.06 7.29 -19.33
C ASP A 99 -2.59 7.40 -19.19
N LYS A 100 -3.06 7.60 -17.96
CA LYS A 100 -4.50 7.69 -17.66
C LYS A 100 -5.11 9.05 -17.94
N TYR A 101 -4.41 10.14 -17.65
CA TYR A 101 -4.97 11.49 -17.64
C TYR A 101 -4.28 12.47 -18.60
N GLY A 102 -3.15 12.07 -19.18
CA GLY A 102 -2.26 12.93 -19.98
C GLY A 102 -1.31 13.74 -19.11
N LEU A 103 -0.23 14.23 -19.73
CA LEU A 103 0.86 14.92 -19.01
C LEU A 103 0.39 16.19 -18.32
N GLU A 104 -0.35 17.06 -19.03
CA GLU A 104 -0.81 18.36 -18.51
C GLU A 104 -1.71 18.21 -17.28
N LYS A 105 -2.72 17.32 -17.38
CA LYS A 105 -3.63 17.05 -16.25
C LYS A 105 -2.88 16.42 -15.06
N THR A 106 -1.94 15.53 -15.32
CA THR A 106 -1.11 14.93 -14.28
C THR A 106 -0.26 15.97 -13.57
N GLN A 107 0.40 16.86 -14.33
CA GLN A 107 1.19 17.93 -13.75
C GLN A 107 0.32 18.91 -12.94
N ALA A 108 -0.84 19.30 -13.46
CA ALA A 108 -1.79 20.15 -12.73
C ALA A 108 -2.27 19.48 -11.44
N PHE A 109 -2.57 18.19 -11.49
CA PHE A 109 -3.00 17.41 -10.32
C PHE A 109 -1.91 17.32 -9.24
N ILE A 110 -0.67 17.04 -9.64
CA ILE A 110 0.48 16.98 -8.72
C ILE A 110 0.78 18.37 -8.14
N LYS A 111 0.76 19.42 -8.97
CA LYS A 111 0.95 20.80 -8.51
C LYS A 111 -0.12 21.21 -7.50
N LYS A 112 -1.39 20.86 -7.76
CA LYS A 112 -2.49 21.09 -6.84
C LYS A 112 -2.34 20.27 -5.54
N GLY A 113 -1.94 19.01 -5.66
CA GLY A 113 -1.65 18.13 -4.51
C GLY A 113 -0.43 18.60 -3.71
N ALA A 114 0.62 19.08 -4.37
CA ALA A 114 1.80 19.63 -3.70
C ALA A 114 1.48 20.93 -2.94
N VAL A 115 0.62 21.81 -3.50
CA VAL A 115 0.14 23.01 -2.81
C VAL A 115 -0.74 22.64 -1.62
N ALA A 116 -1.65 21.65 -1.78
CA ALA A 116 -2.48 21.14 -0.69
C ALA A 116 -1.64 20.36 0.33
N GLY A 117 -0.70 19.54 -0.12
CA GLY A 117 0.23 18.78 0.72
C GLY A 117 1.26 19.67 1.43
N GLY A 118 1.68 20.76 0.82
CA GLY A 118 2.54 21.77 1.47
C GLY A 118 1.84 22.48 2.63
N LYS A 119 0.51 22.53 2.61
CA LYS A 119 -0.29 23.04 3.75
C LYS A 119 -0.61 21.95 4.79
N SER A 120 -0.59 20.68 4.44
CA SER A 120 -1.00 19.56 5.32
C SER A 120 0.10 18.51 5.58
N GLY A 121 1.20 18.51 4.87
CA GLY A 121 2.13 17.41 4.83
C GLY A 121 3.56 17.72 5.14
N GLY A 122 4.05 17.11 6.17
CA GLY A 122 5.33 16.42 6.23
C GLY A 122 6.64 17.16 5.94
N GLY A 123 6.62 18.41 5.61
CA GLY A 123 7.78 19.28 5.70
C GLY A 123 8.02 19.63 7.17
N SER A 124 9.25 19.70 7.58
CA SER A 124 9.72 20.14 8.91
C SER A 124 9.36 21.60 9.25
N ASN A 125 8.19 22.05 8.87
CA ASN A 125 7.74 23.38 9.23
C ASN A 125 7.37 23.32 10.72
N ALA A 126 8.34 23.73 11.53
CA ALA A 126 8.05 24.15 12.90
C ALA A 126 6.92 25.18 12.80
N LEU A 127 5.87 25.00 13.62
CA LEU A 127 4.83 26.03 13.73
C LEU A 127 5.52 27.33 14.18
N ASN A 128 5.16 28.42 13.55
CA ASN A 128 5.60 29.74 13.99
C ASN A 128 4.85 30.14 15.27
N GLU A 129 5.28 31.24 15.90
CA GLU A 129 4.70 31.66 17.19
C GLU A 129 3.22 32.03 17.08
N GLU A 130 2.77 32.56 15.97
CA GLU A 130 1.38 32.92 15.75
C GLU A 130 0.49 31.69 15.56
N GLU A 131 0.98 30.71 14.80
CA GLU A 131 0.33 29.40 14.67
C GLU A 131 0.25 28.68 16.02
N LEU A 132 1.32 28.70 16.82
CA LEU A 132 1.32 28.09 18.15
C LEU A 132 0.30 28.75 19.09
N LYS A 133 0.17 30.07 19.06
CA LYS A 133 -0.85 30.80 19.83
C LYS A 133 -2.26 30.42 19.40
N THR A 134 -2.47 30.29 18.10
CA THR A 134 -3.76 29.82 17.54
C THR A 134 -4.10 28.41 18.03
N TRP A 135 -3.15 27.48 17.96
CA TRP A 135 -3.33 26.13 18.47
C TRP A 135 -3.61 26.10 19.99
N ASP A 136 -2.87 26.87 20.77
CA ASP A 136 -3.07 26.96 22.23
C ASP A 136 -4.46 27.50 22.57
N SER A 137 -4.90 28.52 21.85
CA SER A 137 -6.26 29.10 21.98
C SER A 137 -7.35 28.07 21.69
N GLU A 138 -7.24 27.34 20.61
CA GLU A 138 -8.25 26.32 20.22
C GLU A 138 -8.23 25.11 21.15
N ILE A 139 -7.04 24.67 21.60
CA ILE A 139 -6.93 23.59 22.58
C ILE A 139 -7.62 23.96 23.90
N LYS A 140 -7.46 25.20 24.40
CA LYS A 140 -8.10 25.67 25.63
C LYS A 140 -9.64 25.70 25.56
N LYS A 141 -10.22 25.84 24.37
CA LYS A 141 -11.66 25.81 24.16
C LYS A 141 -12.24 24.40 24.19
N ILE A 142 -11.42 23.38 24.02
CA ILE A 142 -11.83 21.99 23.87
C ILE A 142 -11.37 21.17 25.07
N ASP A 143 -12.30 20.39 25.66
CA ASP A 143 -11.95 19.45 26.71
C ASP A 143 -11.21 18.24 26.11
N VAL A 144 -9.89 18.33 26.08
CA VAL A 144 -8.99 17.30 25.49
C VAL A 144 -8.96 15.99 26.30
N GLN A 145 -9.56 15.96 27.49
CA GLN A 145 -9.69 14.77 28.31
C GLN A 145 -10.93 13.95 27.98
N LYS A 146 -11.83 14.48 27.15
CA LYS A 146 -13.03 13.78 26.69
C LYS A 146 -12.83 13.06 25.35
N TYR A 147 -13.55 11.95 25.17
CA TYR A 147 -13.62 11.26 23.90
C TYR A 147 -14.08 12.20 22.78
N GLY A 148 -13.46 12.10 21.60
CA GLY A 148 -13.82 12.93 20.44
C GLY A 148 -13.10 14.28 20.34
N TRP A 149 -12.22 14.64 21.29
CA TRP A 149 -11.48 15.90 21.26
C TRP A 149 -10.68 16.13 19.97
N VAL A 150 -10.11 15.04 19.40
CA VAL A 150 -9.34 15.10 18.14
C VAL A 150 -10.23 15.56 16.98
N GLY A 151 -11.48 15.07 16.91
CA GLY A 151 -12.43 15.48 15.88
C GLY A 151 -12.75 16.96 15.96
N LYS A 152 -13.09 17.43 17.15
CA LYS A 152 -13.41 18.85 17.39
C LYS A 152 -12.24 19.78 17.04
N LEU A 153 -11.02 19.40 17.44
CA LEU A 153 -9.83 20.20 17.13
C LEU A 153 -9.46 20.10 15.65
N SER A 154 -9.72 18.97 15.02
CA SER A 154 -9.54 18.77 13.57
C SER A 154 -10.46 19.69 12.75
N GLU A 155 -11.70 19.85 13.16
CA GLU A 155 -12.66 20.77 12.55
C GLU A 155 -12.25 22.23 12.76
N ALA A 156 -11.93 22.61 13.99
CA ALA A 156 -11.52 23.99 14.31
C ALA A 156 -10.24 24.42 13.56
N MET A 157 -9.27 23.51 13.43
CA MET A 157 -8.00 23.77 12.77
C MET A 157 -7.99 23.38 11.28
N GLN A 158 -9.11 22.91 10.73
CA GLN A 158 -9.25 22.45 9.33
C GLN A 158 -8.12 21.50 8.87
N CYS A 159 -7.76 20.55 9.72
CA CYS A 159 -6.66 19.61 9.46
C CYS A 159 -7.02 18.16 9.82
N SER A 160 -6.19 17.19 9.42
CA SER A 160 -6.48 15.78 9.69
C SER A 160 -6.28 15.41 11.17
N HIS A 161 -6.99 14.39 11.65
CA HIS A 161 -6.83 13.81 12.99
C HIS A 161 -5.39 13.40 13.32
N THR A 162 -4.66 12.89 12.33
CA THR A 162 -3.25 12.51 12.48
C THR A 162 -2.37 13.74 12.71
N HIS A 163 -2.67 14.83 12.01
CA HIS A 163 -1.96 16.10 12.17
C HIS A 163 -2.19 16.68 13.57
N VAL A 164 -3.46 16.71 14.03
CA VAL A 164 -3.81 17.15 15.38
C VAL A 164 -2.99 16.42 16.44
N ARG A 165 -3.00 15.07 16.42
CA ARG A 165 -2.25 14.27 17.40
C ARG A 165 -0.75 14.56 17.36
N ARG A 166 -0.19 14.75 16.17
CA ARG A 166 1.24 15.08 15.98
C ARG A 166 1.58 16.43 16.59
N ILE A 167 0.78 17.46 16.31
CA ILE A 167 1.01 18.83 16.82
C ILE A 167 0.87 18.86 18.34
N VAL A 168 -0.21 18.32 18.89
CA VAL A 168 -0.41 18.29 20.35
C VAL A 168 0.73 17.54 21.05
N ARG A 169 1.12 16.38 20.57
CA ARG A 169 2.24 15.62 21.14
C ARG A 169 3.56 16.36 21.07
N LYS A 170 3.84 17.07 19.96
CA LYS A 170 5.13 17.73 19.73
C LYS A 170 5.27 19.05 20.48
N TYR A 171 4.22 19.88 20.46
CA TYR A 171 4.30 21.26 20.95
C TYR A 171 3.60 21.50 22.28
N PHE A 172 2.73 20.60 22.70
CA PHE A 172 1.96 20.69 23.94
C PHE A 172 2.11 19.43 24.82
N PRO A 173 3.33 18.97 25.12
CA PRO A 173 3.57 17.70 25.80
C PRO A 173 3.02 17.64 27.23
N GLY A 174 2.76 18.79 27.84
CA GLY A 174 2.16 18.88 29.19
C GLY A 174 0.65 18.61 29.25
N ILE A 175 -0.03 18.52 28.08
CA ILE A 175 -1.47 18.31 28.02
C ILE A 175 -1.77 16.82 28.11
N LYS A 176 -2.45 16.41 29.20
CA LYS A 176 -2.99 15.04 29.34
C LYS A 176 -4.22 14.89 28.45
N THR A 177 -4.09 14.13 27.38
CA THR A 177 -5.19 13.85 26.45
C THR A 177 -5.89 12.55 26.78
N TYR A 178 -7.16 12.41 26.35
CA TYR A 178 -7.89 11.16 26.47
C TYR A 178 -7.18 10.04 25.70
N GLU A 179 -6.87 8.95 26.40
CA GLU A 179 -6.38 7.71 25.81
C GLU A 179 -7.46 6.64 25.95
N ARG A 180 -7.77 5.97 24.84
CA ARG A 180 -8.71 4.85 24.83
C ARG A 180 -8.05 3.70 25.59
N LYS A 181 -8.63 3.31 26.74
CA LYS A 181 -8.20 2.06 27.39
C LYS A 181 -8.53 0.90 26.44
N SER A 182 -7.51 0.14 26.04
CA SER A 182 -7.62 -1.10 25.26
C SER A 182 -8.33 -2.18 26.06
#